data_392c28674a34fd639ea21381241dff45
#
_entry.id   392c28674a34fd639ea21381241dff45
#
_cell.length_a   1.000
_cell.length_b   1.000
_cell.length_c   1.000
_cell.angle_alpha   90.00
_cell.angle_beta   90.00
_cell.angle_gamma   90.00
#
_symmetry.space_group_name_H-M   'P 1'
#
loop_
_entity.id
_entity.type
_entity.pdbx_description
1 polymer ?
#
loop_
_entity_poly.entity_id
_entity_poly.type
_entity_poly.pdbx_seq_one_letter_code
_entity_poly.pdbx_strand_id
1 'polypeptide(L)'
;MCETLGRPIAALALHVNPFDSYSWEARMPDTVLLTAQVECAAAHRLNAPQLSAEENIALFGKCNNPNGHGHNYRVEATVAVSLGDPGRMGISTLGRILCEHVERRIDHRHLNLDVPEFAATIPSVEHIASACRSWLDGPVRAAGGRLVRVTVWETEKTSASVEA
;
A
#
# COMPACT_ATOMS: atom_id res chain seq x y z
N MET A 1 18.01 -26.39 -13.09
CA MET A 1 19.21 -26.38 -12.23
C MET A 1 18.82 -26.25 -10.74
N CYS A 2 17.82 -27.04 -10.28
CA CYS A 2 17.36 -27.09 -8.87
C CYS A 2 17.45 -28.50 -8.27
N GLU A 3 18.19 -29.41 -8.90
CA GLU A 3 18.32 -30.79 -8.43
C GLU A 3 19.34 -30.99 -7.30
N THR A 4 20.09 -29.95 -6.95
CA THR A 4 21.18 -30.07 -5.97
C THR A 4 20.73 -30.15 -4.52
N LEU A 5 19.46 -29.89 -4.20
CA LEU A 5 18.91 -29.92 -2.83
C LEU A 5 18.06 -31.17 -2.53
N GLY A 6 17.89 -32.09 -3.50
CA GLY A 6 17.15 -33.34 -3.31
C GLY A 6 15.65 -33.18 -3.05
N ARG A 7 15.13 -31.94 -3.01
CA ARG A 7 13.70 -31.62 -2.90
C ARG A 7 13.37 -30.43 -3.80
N PRO A 8 12.19 -30.41 -4.46
CA PRO A 8 11.78 -29.27 -5.27
C PRO A 8 11.62 -28.03 -4.39
N ILE A 9 12.10 -26.88 -4.88
CA ILE A 9 11.88 -25.58 -4.24
C ILE A 9 10.42 -25.18 -4.48
N ALA A 10 9.66 -24.96 -3.41
CA ALA A 10 8.25 -24.55 -3.48
C ALA A 10 8.09 -23.03 -3.60
N ALA A 11 8.99 -22.26 -2.98
CA ALA A 11 8.99 -20.80 -3.03
C ALA A 11 10.41 -20.26 -2.79
N LEU A 12 10.66 -19.06 -3.31
CA LEU A 12 11.87 -18.26 -3.07
C LEU A 12 11.47 -16.85 -2.70
N ALA A 13 12.21 -16.24 -1.78
CA ALA A 13 12.12 -14.81 -1.49
C ALA A 13 13.53 -14.21 -1.48
N LEU A 14 13.69 -13.07 -2.12
CA LEU A 14 14.91 -12.28 -2.14
C LEU A 14 14.60 -10.88 -1.62
N HIS A 15 15.12 -10.54 -0.46
CA HIS A 15 15.08 -9.18 0.07
C HIS A 15 16.26 -8.38 -0.44
N VAL A 16 16.00 -7.30 -1.17
CA VAL A 16 17.01 -6.39 -1.70
C VAL A 16 17.46 -5.41 -0.62
N ASN A 17 16.49 -4.98 0.19
CA ASN A 17 16.64 -4.12 1.37
C ASN A 17 15.41 -4.36 2.29
N PRO A 18 15.26 -3.67 3.44
CA PRO A 18 14.09 -3.83 4.32
C PRO A 18 12.73 -3.52 3.69
N PHE A 19 12.71 -2.74 2.60
CA PHE A 19 11.50 -2.24 1.95
C PHE A 19 11.16 -2.95 0.65
N ASP A 20 12.15 -3.59 0.00
CA ASP A 20 12.02 -4.15 -1.34
C ASP A 20 12.33 -5.63 -1.37
N SER A 21 11.44 -6.40 -1.98
CA SER A 21 11.65 -7.83 -2.16
C SER A 21 11.08 -8.37 -3.47
N TYR A 22 11.63 -9.52 -3.88
CA TYR A 22 11.08 -10.37 -4.93
C TYR A 22 10.64 -11.68 -4.30
N SER A 23 9.50 -12.22 -4.73
CA SER A 23 9.11 -13.57 -4.39
C SER A 23 8.63 -14.35 -5.61
N TRP A 24 8.86 -15.65 -5.57
CA TRP A 24 8.47 -16.59 -6.61
C TRP A 24 7.91 -17.86 -5.94
N GLU A 25 6.89 -18.44 -6.56
CA GLU A 25 6.27 -19.68 -6.10
C GLU A 25 6.17 -20.70 -7.24
N ALA A 26 6.48 -21.97 -6.97
CA ALA A 26 6.46 -23.04 -7.97
C ALA A 26 5.06 -23.27 -8.59
N ARG A 27 3.99 -22.92 -7.88
CA ARG A 27 2.60 -22.98 -8.39
C ARG A 27 2.32 -21.91 -9.47
N MET A 28 3.16 -20.87 -9.55
CA MET A 28 3.10 -19.80 -10.56
C MET A 28 4.47 -19.61 -11.20
N PRO A 29 5.00 -20.59 -11.94
CA PRO A 29 6.41 -20.64 -12.34
C PRO A 29 6.83 -19.48 -13.23
N ASP A 30 5.91 -18.90 -13.99
CA ASP A 30 6.17 -17.79 -14.91
C ASP A 30 5.91 -16.41 -14.31
N THR A 31 5.64 -16.34 -13.00
CA THR A 31 5.29 -15.11 -12.30
C THR A 31 6.25 -14.84 -11.16
N VAL A 32 6.70 -13.59 -11.06
CA VAL A 32 7.41 -13.05 -9.89
C VAL A 32 6.56 -11.97 -9.27
N LEU A 33 6.50 -11.95 -7.94
CA LEU A 33 5.91 -10.86 -7.18
C LEU A 33 7.01 -9.88 -6.78
N LEU A 34 6.81 -8.62 -7.09
CA LEU A 34 7.60 -7.49 -6.62
C LEU A 34 6.85 -6.87 -5.43
N THR A 35 7.53 -6.64 -4.33
CA THR A 35 6.96 -5.92 -3.19
C THR A 35 7.86 -4.74 -2.86
N ALA A 36 7.30 -3.54 -2.80
CA ALA A 36 8.00 -2.33 -2.40
C ALA A 36 7.17 -1.51 -1.42
N GLN A 37 7.83 -0.69 -0.61
CA GLN A 37 7.20 0.11 0.44
C GLN A 37 7.67 1.56 0.37
N VAL A 38 6.79 2.49 0.81
CA VAL A 38 7.11 3.88 1.12
C VAL A 38 6.59 4.23 2.50
N GLU A 39 7.26 5.18 3.17
CA GLU A 39 6.80 5.75 4.44
C GLU A 39 6.35 7.20 4.21
N CYS A 40 5.24 7.58 4.85
CA CYS A 40 4.62 8.89 4.73
C CYS A 40 4.19 9.39 6.09
N ALA A 41 4.59 10.60 6.48
CA ALA A 41 4.08 11.27 7.66
C ALA A 41 2.82 12.05 7.28
N ALA A 42 1.66 11.72 7.86
CA ALA A 42 0.41 12.41 7.56
C ALA A 42 -0.48 12.55 8.79
N ALA A 43 -1.30 13.59 8.81
CA ALA A 43 -2.31 13.81 9.84
C ALA A 43 -3.71 13.49 9.32
N HIS A 44 -4.59 13.04 10.21
CA HIS A 44 -6.00 12.83 9.92
C HIS A 44 -6.89 13.07 11.15
N ARG A 45 -8.20 13.16 10.89
CA ARG A 45 -9.26 13.12 11.88
C ARG A 45 -10.29 12.08 11.47
N LEU A 46 -10.68 11.21 12.39
CA LEU A 46 -11.83 10.33 12.17
C LEU A 46 -13.09 11.04 12.64
N ASN A 47 -13.91 11.45 11.69
CA ASN A 47 -15.18 12.13 11.95
C ASN A 47 -16.19 11.75 10.87
N ALA A 48 -17.26 11.10 11.25
CA ALA A 48 -18.35 10.73 10.36
C ALA A 48 -19.36 11.89 10.28
N PRO A 49 -19.57 12.52 9.13
CA PRO A 49 -20.42 13.69 8.99
C PRO A 49 -21.90 13.40 9.26
N GLN A 50 -22.34 12.14 9.18
CA GLN A 50 -23.68 11.69 9.47
C GLN A 50 -23.99 11.48 10.97
N LEU A 51 -22.97 11.52 11.82
CA LEU A 51 -23.10 11.35 13.27
C LEU A 51 -23.03 12.70 13.98
N SER A 52 -23.69 12.81 15.16
CA SER A 52 -23.55 13.96 16.05
C SER A 52 -22.11 14.08 16.59
N ALA A 53 -21.77 15.20 17.22
CA ALA A 53 -20.48 15.39 17.84
C ALA A 53 -20.23 14.39 18.97
N GLU A 54 -21.25 14.12 19.79
CA GLU A 54 -21.21 13.18 20.91
C GLU A 54 -21.01 11.73 20.40
N GLU A 55 -21.75 11.34 19.35
CA GLU A 55 -21.60 10.02 18.71
C GLU A 55 -20.21 9.85 18.09
N ASN A 56 -19.67 10.87 17.43
CA ASN A 56 -18.32 10.85 16.89
C ASN A 56 -17.26 10.67 17.98
N ILE A 57 -17.38 11.40 19.09
CA ILE A 57 -16.47 11.25 20.24
C ILE A 57 -16.61 9.86 20.86
N ALA A 58 -17.81 9.34 21.03
CA ALA A 58 -18.05 8.02 21.58
C ALA A 58 -17.46 6.91 20.70
N LEU A 59 -17.57 7.06 19.35
CA LEU A 59 -17.11 6.04 18.39
C LEU A 59 -15.59 6.08 18.16
N PHE A 60 -15.04 7.28 17.94
CA PHE A 60 -13.65 7.43 17.51
C PHE A 60 -12.69 7.87 18.62
N GLY A 61 -13.20 8.28 19.78
CA GLY A 61 -12.42 8.68 20.94
C GLY A 61 -11.35 9.72 20.58
N LYS A 62 -10.09 9.40 20.85
CA LYS A 62 -8.93 10.27 20.59
C LYS A 62 -8.76 10.60 19.10
N CYS A 63 -9.19 9.72 18.21
CA CYS A 63 -9.07 9.92 16.77
C CYS A 63 -10.05 10.97 16.23
N ASN A 64 -11.03 11.40 17.03
CA ASN A 64 -11.93 12.52 16.70
C ASN A 64 -11.40 13.90 17.13
N ASN A 65 -10.15 14.04 17.58
CA ASN A 65 -9.58 15.35 17.92
C ASN A 65 -9.84 16.36 16.78
N PRO A 66 -10.45 17.54 17.07
CA PRO A 66 -10.75 18.56 16.05
C PRO A 66 -9.53 19.01 15.23
N ASN A 67 -8.34 19.01 15.84
CA ASN A 67 -7.09 19.38 15.18
C ASN A 67 -6.42 18.19 14.44
N GLY A 68 -7.04 17.02 14.45
CA GLY A 68 -6.44 15.80 13.92
C GLY A 68 -5.34 15.23 14.82
N HIS A 69 -4.69 14.20 14.35
CA HIS A 69 -3.48 13.60 14.90
C HIS A 69 -2.70 12.96 13.76
N GLY A 70 -1.41 12.67 13.96
CA GLY A 70 -0.51 12.21 12.91
C GLY A 70 0.02 10.81 13.15
N HIS A 71 0.38 10.14 12.04
CA HIS A 71 1.04 8.86 12.00
C HIS A 71 2.16 8.84 10.97
N ASN A 72 3.11 7.93 11.16
CA ASN A 72 4.04 7.52 10.12
C ASN A 72 3.44 6.30 9.42
N TYR A 73 2.69 6.55 8.37
CA TYR A 73 2.10 5.50 7.56
C TYR A 73 3.17 4.77 6.78
N ARG A 74 3.04 3.45 6.68
CA ARG A 74 3.81 2.63 5.74
C ARG A 74 2.84 2.07 4.71
N VAL A 75 3.14 2.27 3.44
CA VAL A 75 2.32 1.76 2.33
C VAL A 75 3.15 0.79 1.50
N GLU A 76 2.68 -0.43 1.40
CA GLU A 76 3.27 -1.52 0.64
C GLU A 76 2.40 -1.85 -0.57
N ALA A 77 3.02 -2.05 -1.73
CA ALA A 77 2.36 -2.61 -2.90
C ALA A 77 3.06 -3.90 -3.33
N THR A 78 2.25 -4.94 -3.59
CA THR A 78 2.68 -6.19 -4.21
C THR A 78 2.15 -6.25 -5.64
N VAL A 79 3.05 -6.48 -6.59
CA VAL A 79 2.77 -6.49 -8.04
C VAL A 79 3.27 -7.78 -8.65
N ALA A 80 2.43 -8.45 -9.43
CA ALA A 80 2.81 -9.60 -10.24
C ALA A 80 3.36 -9.14 -11.60
N VAL A 81 4.49 -9.72 -12.01
CA VAL A 81 5.09 -9.53 -13.33
C VAL A 81 5.40 -10.89 -13.97
N SER A 82 5.26 -10.99 -15.30
CA SER A 82 5.61 -12.20 -16.04
C SER A 82 7.11 -12.27 -16.30
N LEU A 83 7.73 -13.41 -16.03
CA LEU A 83 9.15 -13.66 -16.35
C LEU A 83 9.41 -13.66 -17.86
N GLY A 84 8.43 -14.07 -18.66
CA GLY A 84 8.53 -14.12 -20.13
C GLY A 84 8.35 -12.75 -20.82
N ASP A 85 7.94 -11.71 -20.12
CA ASP A 85 7.75 -10.38 -20.69
C ASP A 85 9.05 -9.56 -20.60
N PRO A 86 9.69 -9.23 -21.75
CA PRO A 86 10.88 -8.37 -21.76
C PRO A 86 10.59 -6.92 -21.32
N GLY A 87 9.33 -6.49 -21.45
CA GLY A 87 8.87 -5.14 -21.02
C GLY A 87 8.41 -5.08 -19.56
N ARG A 88 8.53 -6.17 -18.79
CA ARG A 88 8.10 -6.21 -17.40
C ARG A 88 8.75 -5.12 -16.54
N MET A 89 7.99 -4.55 -15.65
CA MET A 89 8.52 -3.59 -14.69
C MET A 89 9.53 -4.24 -13.72
N GLY A 90 10.48 -3.45 -13.25
CA GLY A 90 11.39 -3.82 -12.16
C GLY A 90 11.01 -3.16 -10.84
N ILE A 91 11.68 -3.58 -9.75
CA ILE A 91 11.43 -3.08 -8.39
C ILE A 91 11.62 -1.56 -8.27
N SER A 92 12.64 -0.99 -8.93
CA SER A 92 12.88 0.46 -8.92
C SER A 92 11.75 1.25 -9.61
N THR A 93 11.08 0.66 -10.62
CA THR A 93 9.90 1.26 -11.25
C THR A 93 8.72 1.26 -10.29
N LEU A 94 8.52 0.17 -9.54
CA LEU A 94 7.49 0.10 -8.49
C LEU A 94 7.72 1.14 -7.40
N GLY A 95 8.96 1.25 -6.91
CA GLY A 95 9.33 2.28 -5.91
C GLY A 95 9.04 3.71 -6.41
N ARG A 96 9.36 4.00 -7.68
CA ARG A 96 9.05 5.31 -8.28
C ARG A 96 7.55 5.55 -8.40
N ILE A 97 6.76 4.54 -8.77
CA ILE A 97 5.29 4.64 -8.84
C ILE A 97 4.72 4.91 -7.44
N LEU A 98 5.19 4.23 -6.40
CA LEU A 98 4.79 4.48 -5.02
C LEU A 98 5.12 5.91 -4.59
N CYS A 99 6.32 6.39 -4.86
CA CYS A 99 6.71 7.77 -4.55
C CYS A 99 5.82 8.79 -5.29
N GLU A 100 5.59 8.63 -6.59
CA GLU A 100 4.84 9.59 -7.41
C GLU A 100 3.34 9.59 -7.09
N HIS A 101 2.75 8.43 -6.85
CA HIS A 101 1.29 8.28 -6.74
C HIS A 101 0.77 8.11 -5.32
N VAL A 102 1.62 7.82 -4.35
CA VAL A 102 1.24 7.72 -2.93
C VAL A 102 1.96 8.77 -2.10
N GLU A 103 3.28 8.66 -1.95
CA GLU A 103 4.07 9.54 -1.07
C GLU A 103 3.79 11.02 -1.36
N ARG A 104 3.92 11.47 -2.59
CA ARG A 104 3.66 12.88 -2.98
C ARG A 104 2.22 13.35 -2.74
N ARG A 105 1.26 12.43 -2.60
CA ARG A 105 -0.14 12.76 -2.34
C ARG A 105 -0.44 12.94 -0.87
N ILE A 106 0.19 12.17 0.01
CA ILE A 106 -0.19 12.12 1.42
C ILE A 106 0.92 12.56 2.37
N ASP A 107 2.19 12.53 1.96
CA ASP A 107 3.29 12.89 2.85
C ASP A 107 3.25 14.36 3.23
N HIS A 108 3.40 14.63 4.55
CA HIS A 108 3.31 15.96 5.18
C HIS A 108 1.98 16.68 4.92
N ARG A 109 0.85 15.93 4.80
CA ARG A 109 -0.48 16.47 4.57
C ARG A 109 -1.45 16.14 5.69
N HIS A 110 -2.51 16.95 5.79
CA HIS A 110 -3.69 16.61 6.57
C HIS A 110 -4.71 15.95 5.62
N LEU A 111 -4.92 14.63 5.74
CA LEU A 111 -5.68 13.85 4.77
C LEU A 111 -7.07 14.38 4.50
N ASN A 112 -7.81 14.79 5.55
CA ASN A 112 -9.17 15.36 5.38
C ASN A 112 -9.20 16.70 4.65
N LEU A 113 -8.11 17.48 4.68
CA LEU A 113 -8.07 18.85 4.17
C LEU A 113 -7.36 18.97 2.84
N ASP A 114 -6.31 18.19 2.64
CA ASP A 114 -5.38 18.35 1.53
C ASP A 114 -5.53 17.26 0.46
N VAL A 115 -6.26 16.17 0.77
CA VAL A 115 -6.44 15.03 -0.15
C VAL A 115 -7.92 14.93 -0.54
N PRO A 116 -8.28 15.27 -1.79
CA PRO A 116 -9.67 15.39 -2.23
C PRO A 116 -10.53 14.14 -1.98
N GLU A 117 -9.94 12.95 -2.08
CA GLU A 117 -10.61 11.68 -1.85
C GLU A 117 -11.16 11.53 -0.43
N PHE A 118 -10.59 12.26 0.53
CA PHE A 118 -11.02 12.23 1.94
C PHE A 118 -11.86 13.44 2.37
N ALA A 119 -12.22 14.32 1.44
CA ALA A 119 -13.08 15.46 1.75
C ALA A 119 -14.48 15.04 2.27
N ALA A 120 -15.01 13.91 1.77
CA ALA A 120 -16.30 13.36 2.16
C ALA A 120 -16.20 11.92 2.72
N THR A 121 -15.01 11.35 2.76
CA THR A 121 -14.78 9.98 3.26
C THR A 121 -13.84 10.04 4.46
N ILE A 122 -14.17 9.31 5.52
CA ILE A 122 -13.33 9.23 6.71
C ILE A 122 -11.99 8.58 6.31
N PRO A 123 -10.83 9.22 6.55
CA PRO A 123 -9.53 8.64 6.24
C PRO A 123 -9.12 7.59 7.29
N SER A 124 -9.91 6.52 7.41
CA SER A 124 -9.52 5.34 8.16
C SER A 124 -8.46 4.55 7.38
N VAL A 125 -7.72 3.68 8.04
CA VAL A 125 -6.65 2.90 7.40
C VAL A 125 -7.18 2.07 6.22
N GLU A 126 -8.43 1.58 6.28
CA GLU A 126 -9.12 0.85 5.21
C GLU A 126 -9.40 1.74 4.00
N HIS A 127 -9.91 2.95 4.24
CA HIS A 127 -10.18 3.91 3.16
C HIS A 127 -8.88 4.42 2.53
N ILE A 128 -7.82 4.62 3.33
CA ILE A 128 -6.49 4.97 2.82
C ILE A 128 -5.95 3.83 1.93
N ALA A 129 -6.06 2.57 2.36
CA ALA A 129 -5.64 1.43 1.55
C ALA A 129 -6.42 1.33 0.23
N SER A 130 -7.73 1.57 0.25
CA SER A 130 -8.58 1.59 -0.94
C SER A 130 -8.21 2.73 -1.90
N ALA A 131 -7.92 3.91 -1.37
CA ALA A 131 -7.45 5.04 -2.16
C ALA A 131 -6.08 4.75 -2.81
N CYS A 132 -5.12 4.26 -2.04
CA CYS A 132 -3.81 3.87 -2.54
C CYS A 132 -3.91 2.82 -3.66
N ARG A 133 -4.78 1.80 -3.49
CA ARG A 133 -5.05 0.83 -4.55
C ARG A 133 -5.53 1.51 -5.83
N SER A 134 -6.49 2.43 -5.72
CA SER A 134 -7.04 3.15 -6.87
C SER A 134 -5.99 4.01 -7.59
N TRP A 135 -5.09 4.64 -6.84
CA TRP A 135 -4.02 5.47 -7.40
C TRP A 135 -2.93 4.64 -8.10
N LEU A 136 -2.72 3.40 -7.67
CA LEU A 136 -1.63 2.54 -8.15
C LEU A 136 -2.03 1.65 -9.33
N ASP A 137 -3.30 1.25 -9.46
CA ASP A 137 -3.74 0.25 -10.44
C ASP A 137 -3.39 0.66 -11.89
N GLY A 138 -3.73 1.88 -12.31
CA GLY A 138 -3.42 2.38 -13.65
C GLY A 138 -1.93 2.48 -13.95
N PRO A 139 -1.13 3.18 -13.12
CA PRO A 139 0.32 3.29 -13.30
C PRO A 139 1.05 1.95 -13.30
N VAL A 140 0.69 1.03 -12.42
CA VAL A 140 1.27 -0.33 -12.37
C VAL A 140 0.99 -1.08 -13.66
N ARG A 141 -0.27 -1.04 -14.15
CA ARG A 141 -0.66 -1.68 -15.40
C ARG A 141 0.07 -1.08 -16.61
N ALA A 142 0.18 0.25 -16.66
CA ALA A 142 0.91 0.94 -17.72
C ALA A 142 2.40 0.58 -17.76
N ALA A 143 2.98 0.19 -16.61
CA ALA A 143 4.37 -0.23 -16.49
C ALA A 143 4.59 -1.74 -16.71
N GLY A 144 3.56 -2.49 -17.17
CA GLY A 144 3.66 -3.94 -17.45
C GLY A 144 3.56 -4.82 -16.20
N GLY A 145 2.98 -4.32 -15.11
CA GLY A 145 2.68 -5.07 -13.89
C GLY A 145 1.17 -5.29 -13.69
N ARG A 146 0.82 -6.18 -12.79
CA ARG A 146 -0.54 -6.35 -12.27
C ARG A 146 -0.52 -6.19 -10.76
N LEU A 147 -1.22 -5.17 -10.27
CA LEU A 147 -1.35 -4.95 -8.83
C LEU A 147 -2.03 -6.16 -8.20
N VAL A 148 -1.49 -6.69 -7.12
CA VAL A 148 -2.01 -7.86 -6.40
C VAL A 148 -2.61 -7.44 -5.07
N ARG A 149 -1.87 -6.63 -4.32
CA ARG A 149 -2.28 -6.20 -2.98
C ARG A 149 -1.68 -4.85 -2.65
N VAL A 150 -2.42 -4.04 -1.91
CA VAL A 150 -1.91 -2.87 -1.21
C VAL A 150 -2.18 -3.04 0.28
N THR A 151 -1.18 -2.84 1.11
CA THR A 151 -1.30 -2.84 2.57
C THR A 151 -0.84 -1.49 3.11
N VAL A 152 -1.64 -0.92 4.00
CA VAL A 152 -1.32 0.32 4.71
C VAL A 152 -1.26 0.01 6.21
N TRP A 153 -0.16 0.39 6.84
CA TRP A 153 -0.01 0.41 8.30
C TRP A 153 -0.10 1.85 8.79
N GLU A 154 -1.00 2.10 9.70
CA GLU A 154 -1.12 3.33 10.48
C GLU A 154 -0.19 3.28 11.69
N THR A 155 -0.08 2.11 12.28
CA THR A 155 0.84 1.75 13.37
C THR A 155 1.28 0.30 13.17
N GLU A 156 2.23 -0.19 13.96
CA GLU A 156 2.61 -1.60 13.93
C GLU A 156 1.48 -2.57 14.31
N LYS A 157 0.41 -2.07 14.95
CA LYS A 157 -0.74 -2.86 15.43
C LYS A 157 -2.00 -2.65 14.61
N THR A 158 -2.01 -1.66 13.71
CA THR A 158 -3.21 -1.26 12.95
C THR A 158 -2.84 -1.19 11.48
N SER A 159 -3.43 -2.06 10.68
CA SER A 159 -3.22 -2.10 9.24
C SER A 159 -4.48 -2.55 8.50
N ALA A 160 -4.55 -2.21 7.23
CA ALA A 160 -5.57 -2.73 6.32
C ALA A 160 -4.91 -3.15 5.00
N SER A 161 -5.43 -4.22 4.41
CA SER A 161 -5.01 -4.71 3.10
C SER A 161 -6.19 -4.78 2.15
N VAL A 162 -5.95 -4.40 0.90
CA VAL A 162 -6.91 -4.52 -0.19
C VAL A 162 -6.28 -5.35 -1.30
N GLU A 163 -6.95 -6.45 -1.65
CA GLU A 163 -6.59 -7.27 -2.81
C GLU A 163 -7.07 -6.59 -4.11
N ALA A 164 -6.33 -6.77 -5.19
CA ALA A 164 -6.62 -6.14 -6.50
C ALA A 164 -7.20 -7.13 -7.51
#